data_729b5719d22d577ec20e03eb44f08291
#
_entry.id   729b5719d22d577ec20e03eb44f08291
#
_cell.length_a   1.000
_cell.length_b   1.000
_cell.length_c   1.000
_cell.angle_alpha   90.00
_cell.angle_beta   90.00
_cell.angle_gamma   90.00
#
_symmetry.space_group_name_H-M   'P 1'
#
loop_
_entity.id
_entity.type
_entity.pdbx_description
1 polymer ?
#
loop_
_entity_poly.entity_id
_entity_poly.type
_entity_poly.pdbx_seq_one_letter_code
_entity_poly.pdbx_strand_id
1 'polypeptide(L)'
;MDKYQKICNEVRKTYPSLELDNIIKDIRKAVGLIGIDTRESDMKYLPPIFGFIRGCVFIEKGNPVIFINATLEPNAKRYVIAELLGYILLYLPADNIDPNHAYYLKLDESKEENIKINETLYYFAAELLAPTEEVYSDFLSYGKLDYNAIDTIAAKYKVPKRIITNSIKKYLDQKSGGENHDV
;
A
#
# COMPACT_ATOMS: atom_id res chain seq x y z
N MET A 1 -10.63 -15.09 6.18
CA MET A 1 -10.34 -13.67 5.92
C MET A 1 -9.09 -13.27 6.68
N ASP A 2 -8.07 -12.84 5.98
CA ASP A 2 -6.78 -12.43 6.52
C ASP A 2 -6.87 -11.14 7.36
N LYS A 3 -5.86 -10.90 8.22
CA LYS A 3 -5.75 -9.71 9.06
C LYS A 3 -5.86 -8.40 8.24
N TYR A 4 -5.15 -8.33 7.12
CA TYR A 4 -5.11 -7.11 6.30
C TYR A 4 -6.41 -6.89 5.51
N GLN A 5 -7.09 -7.96 5.09
CA GLN A 5 -8.44 -7.86 4.52
C GLN A 5 -9.43 -7.24 5.51
N LYS A 6 -9.39 -7.68 6.79
CA LYS A 6 -10.24 -7.10 7.84
C LYS A 6 -9.95 -5.61 8.02
N ILE A 7 -8.68 -5.24 8.13
CA ILE A 7 -8.26 -3.84 8.29
C ILE A 7 -8.73 -3.00 7.10
N CYS A 8 -8.48 -3.44 5.87
CA CYS A 8 -8.87 -2.69 4.66
C CYS A 8 -10.39 -2.55 4.54
N ASN A 9 -11.15 -3.58 4.92
CA ASN A 9 -12.62 -3.51 4.93
C ASN A 9 -13.14 -2.49 5.95
N GLU A 10 -12.56 -2.42 7.16
CA GLU A 10 -12.93 -1.41 8.15
C GLU A 10 -12.51 0.00 7.70
N VAL A 11 -11.35 0.14 7.06
CA VAL A 11 -10.91 1.41 6.47
C VAL A 11 -11.89 1.89 5.40
N ARG A 12 -12.33 1.01 4.48
CA ARG A 12 -13.31 1.36 3.44
C ARG A 12 -14.68 1.74 4.03
N LYS A 13 -15.14 1.03 5.07
CA LYS A 13 -16.36 1.42 5.79
C LYS A 13 -16.25 2.80 6.41
N THR A 14 -15.12 3.10 7.03
CA THR A 14 -14.89 4.40 7.70
C THR A 14 -14.73 5.52 6.69
N TYR A 15 -14.08 5.23 5.56
CA TYR A 15 -13.73 6.17 4.51
C TYR A 15 -14.22 5.66 3.14
N PRO A 16 -15.48 5.90 2.76
CA PRO A 16 -16.04 5.40 1.49
C PRO A 16 -15.31 5.90 0.23
N SER A 17 -14.56 7.01 0.33
CA SER A 17 -13.69 7.46 -0.75
C SER A 17 -12.55 6.49 -1.07
N LEU A 18 -12.20 5.61 -0.13
CA LEU A 18 -11.17 4.57 -0.27
C LEU A 18 -11.71 3.23 -0.79
N GLU A 19 -12.95 3.20 -1.29
CA GLU A 19 -13.46 2.06 -2.06
C GLU A 19 -12.59 1.80 -3.29
N LEU A 20 -12.48 0.52 -3.68
CA LEU A 20 -11.53 0.06 -4.69
C LEU A 20 -11.65 0.82 -6.01
N ASP A 21 -12.85 1.03 -6.52
CA ASP A 21 -13.10 1.73 -7.78
C ASP A 21 -12.61 3.19 -7.75
N ASN A 22 -12.79 3.87 -6.62
CA ASN A 22 -12.29 5.23 -6.41
C ASN A 22 -10.75 5.25 -6.40
N ILE A 23 -10.15 4.30 -5.69
CA ILE A 23 -8.69 4.14 -5.62
C ILE A 23 -8.11 3.82 -6.99
N ILE A 24 -8.69 2.88 -7.74
CA ILE A 24 -8.25 2.53 -9.11
C ILE A 24 -8.34 3.75 -10.02
N LYS A 25 -9.39 4.53 -9.90
CA LYS A 25 -9.59 5.74 -10.70
C LYS A 25 -8.55 6.80 -10.38
N ASP A 26 -8.47 7.24 -9.13
CA ASP A 26 -7.53 8.26 -8.66
C ASP A 26 -7.29 8.17 -7.15
N ILE A 27 -6.20 7.52 -6.74
CA ILE A 27 -5.85 7.37 -5.32
C ILE A 27 -5.58 8.72 -4.64
N ARG A 28 -5.00 9.70 -5.34
CA ARG A 28 -4.72 11.02 -4.75
C ARG A 28 -6.01 11.74 -4.38
N LYS A 29 -6.97 11.70 -5.30
CA LYS A 29 -8.30 12.26 -5.03
C LYS A 29 -9.00 11.53 -3.88
N ALA A 30 -8.94 10.19 -3.87
CA ALA A 30 -9.54 9.38 -2.81
C ALA A 30 -8.97 9.72 -1.43
N VAL A 31 -7.65 9.87 -1.33
CA VAL A 31 -6.92 10.24 -0.10
C VAL A 31 -7.17 11.70 0.27
N GLY A 32 -7.25 12.61 -0.72
CA GLY A 32 -7.57 14.02 -0.49
C GLY A 32 -8.96 14.23 0.14
N LEU A 33 -9.93 13.38 -0.19
CA LEU A 33 -11.29 13.45 0.39
C LEU A 33 -11.35 13.10 1.88
N ILE A 34 -10.33 12.48 2.44
CA ILE A 34 -10.19 12.24 3.88
C ILE A 34 -9.24 13.23 4.57
N GLY A 35 -8.91 14.34 3.89
CA GLY A 35 -8.12 15.43 4.46
C GLY A 35 -6.60 15.23 4.41
N ILE A 36 -6.09 14.25 3.66
CA ILE A 36 -4.65 13.98 3.52
C ILE A 36 -4.17 14.52 2.17
N ASP A 37 -3.29 15.52 2.18
CA ASP A 37 -2.67 16.06 0.97
C ASP A 37 -1.55 15.15 0.47
N THR A 38 -1.36 15.13 -0.87
CA THR A 38 -0.31 14.34 -1.52
C THR A 38 0.47 15.20 -2.49
N ARG A 39 1.81 15.26 -2.32
CA ARG A 39 2.71 16.07 -3.14
C ARG A 39 3.87 15.25 -3.68
N GLU A 40 4.35 15.62 -4.85
CA GLU A 40 5.60 15.08 -5.38
C GLU A 40 6.77 15.98 -5.00
N SER A 41 7.90 15.37 -4.65
CA SER A 41 9.13 16.07 -4.32
C SER A 41 10.34 15.31 -4.86
N ASP A 42 11.36 16.06 -5.27
CA ASP A 42 12.66 15.47 -5.62
C ASP A 42 13.44 15.18 -4.33
N MET A 43 13.45 13.90 -3.95
CA MET A 43 14.07 13.42 -2.71
C MET A 43 15.61 13.35 -2.76
N LYS A 44 16.24 13.69 -3.90
CA LYS A 44 17.71 13.63 -4.07
C LYS A 44 18.47 14.65 -3.20
N TYR A 45 17.77 15.70 -2.74
CA TYR A 45 18.35 16.72 -1.87
C TYR A 45 18.37 16.34 -0.38
N LEU A 46 17.75 15.22 -0.01
CA LEU A 46 17.86 14.71 1.35
C LEU A 46 19.27 14.17 1.60
N PRO A 47 19.79 14.31 2.84
CA PRO A 47 21.14 13.85 3.16
C PRO A 47 21.35 12.38 2.76
N PRO A 48 22.51 12.00 2.19
CA PRO A 48 22.80 10.62 1.75
C PRO A 48 22.65 9.56 2.83
N ILE A 49 22.74 9.94 4.11
CA ILE A 49 22.52 9.03 5.26
C ILE A 49 21.11 8.44 5.30
N PHE A 50 20.15 9.03 4.60
CA PHE A 50 18.78 8.48 4.54
C PHE A 50 18.62 7.37 3.50
N GLY A 51 19.64 7.12 2.64
CA GLY A 51 19.50 6.17 1.54
C GLY A 51 18.46 6.62 0.50
N PHE A 52 17.91 5.67 -0.26
CA PHE A 52 16.85 5.97 -1.22
C PHE A 52 15.49 6.04 -0.54
N ILE A 53 14.94 7.24 -0.47
CA ILE A 53 13.62 7.51 0.11
C ILE A 53 12.57 7.42 -1.01
N ARG A 54 11.56 6.55 -0.82
CA ARG A 54 10.42 6.40 -1.73
C ARG A 54 9.35 7.45 -1.48
N GLY A 55 9.17 7.85 -0.23
CA GLY A 55 8.24 8.88 0.20
C GLY A 55 8.34 9.12 1.69
N CYS A 56 7.63 10.13 2.18
CA CYS A 56 7.59 10.46 3.61
C CYS A 56 6.26 11.10 3.99
N VAL A 57 5.96 11.10 5.29
CA VAL A 57 4.87 11.82 5.91
C VAL A 57 5.47 12.94 6.76
N PHE A 58 4.96 14.15 6.60
CA PHE A 58 5.21 15.28 7.49
C PHE A 58 3.89 15.82 8.03
N ILE A 59 3.96 16.53 9.15
CA ILE A 59 2.81 17.23 9.69
C ILE A 59 2.91 18.71 9.31
N GLU A 60 1.95 19.20 8.54
CA GLU A 60 1.83 20.59 8.18
C GLU A 60 0.53 21.17 8.76
N LYS A 61 0.65 22.19 9.62
CA LYS A 61 -0.51 22.84 10.27
C LYS A 61 -1.44 21.83 10.98
N GLY A 62 -0.85 20.82 11.61
CA GLY A 62 -1.58 19.77 12.34
C GLY A 62 -2.16 18.66 11.46
N ASN A 63 -1.97 18.68 10.15
CA ASN A 63 -2.48 17.66 9.25
C ASN A 63 -1.34 16.85 8.61
N PRO A 64 -1.50 15.54 8.40
CA PRO A 64 -0.52 14.74 7.70
C PRO A 64 -0.50 15.07 6.19
N VAL A 65 0.69 15.21 5.64
CA VAL A 65 0.95 15.40 4.21
C VAL A 65 1.87 14.29 3.73
N ILE A 66 1.48 13.63 2.65
CA ILE A 66 2.28 12.59 1.99
C ILE A 66 3.13 13.23 0.90
N PHE A 67 4.45 13.10 1.02
CA PHE A 67 5.39 13.44 -0.03
C PHE A 67 5.88 12.19 -0.74
N ILE A 68 5.85 12.18 -2.07
CA ILE A 68 6.21 11.05 -2.92
C ILE A 68 7.44 11.43 -3.73
N ASN A 69 8.41 10.52 -3.82
CA ASN A 69 9.56 10.74 -4.68
C ASN A 69 9.14 10.86 -6.14
N ALA A 70 9.42 12.03 -6.73
CA ALA A 70 9.01 12.38 -8.09
C ALA A 70 9.64 11.46 -9.16
N THR A 71 10.77 10.81 -8.85
CA THR A 71 11.49 9.92 -9.79
C THR A 71 10.89 8.53 -9.92
N LEU A 72 9.92 8.16 -9.07
CA LEU A 72 9.26 6.86 -9.14
C LEU A 72 8.32 6.74 -10.34
N GLU A 73 8.20 5.52 -10.86
CA GLU A 73 7.21 5.18 -11.87
C GLU A 73 5.77 5.35 -11.34
N PRO A 74 4.78 5.63 -12.20
CA PRO A 74 3.40 5.93 -11.77
C PRO A 74 2.78 4.89 -10.84
N ASN A 75 2.91 3.59 -11.15
CA ASN A 75 2.37 2.53 -10.30
C ASN A 75 3.12 2.40 -8.97
N ALA A 76 4.43 2.69 -8.95
CA ALA A 76 5.21 2.75 -7.72
C ALA A 76 4.79 3.93 -6.84
N LYS A 77 4.51 5.11 -7.43
CA LYS A 77 3.99 6.27 -6.70
C LYS A 77 2.66 5.95 -6.01
N ARG A 78 1.74 5.31 -6.74
CA ARG A 78 0.45 4.88 -6.18
C ARG A 78 0.65 3.94 -4.99
N TYR A 79 1.58 2.99 -5.12
CA TYR A 79 1.88 2.03 -4.07
C TYR A 79 2.45 2.72 -2.82
N VAL A 80 3.37 3.67 -3.00
CA VAL A 80 3.93 4.50 -1.91
C VAL A 80 2.84 5.33 -1.21
N ILE A 81 1.89 5.90 -1.95
CA ILE A 81 0.75 6.61 -1.34
C ILE A 81 -0.03 5.66 -0.42
N ALA A 82 -0.31 4.44 -0.86
CA ALA A 82 -1.05 3.47 -0.06
C ALA A 82 -0.25 3.00 1.18
N GLU A 83 1.07 2.79 1.07
CA GLU A 83 1.93 2.48 2.21
C GLU A 83 1.92 3.61 3.24
N LEU A 84 2.09 4.86 2.81
CA LEU A 84 2.11 6.02 3.71
C LEU A 84 0.72 6.35 4.28
N LEU A 85 -0.34 6.09 3.52
CA LEU A 85 -1.70 6.12 4.05
C LEU A 85 -1.86 5.08 5.17
N GLY A 86 -1.36 3.86 4.96
CA GLY A 86 -1.33 2.83 6.01
C GLY A 86 -0.59 3.29 7.26
N TYR A 87 0.55 3.98 7.10
CA TYR A 87 1.26 4.57 8.23
C TYR A 87 0.39 5.58 9.00
N ILE A 88 -0.26 6.49 8.30
CA ILE A 88 -1.12 7.51 8.91
C ILE A 88 -2.29 6.86 9.66
N LEU A 89 -2.97 5.88 9.05
CA LEU A 89 -4.17 5.28 9.63
C LEU A 89 -3.89 4.28 10.77
N LEU A 90 -2.72 3.63 10.77
CA LEU A 90 -2.41 2.54 11.71
C LEU A 90 -1.45 2.93 12.83
N TYR A 91 -0.60 3.93 12.60
CA TYR A 91 0.49 4.27 13.51
C TYR A 91 0.50 5.73 13.97
N LEU A 92 -0.11 6.64 13.22
CA LEU A 92 -0.18 8.04 13.65
C LEU A 92 -1.34 8.21 14.63
N PRO A 93 -1.12 8.74 15.84
CA PRO A 93 -2.21 8.97 16.79
C PRO A 93 -3.19 10.01 16.21
N ALA A 94 -4.51 9.72 16.37
CA ALA A 94 -5.54 10.64 15.88
C ALA A 94 -5.54 11.97 16.67
N ASP A 95 -5.19 11.89 17.96
CA ASP A 95 -5.14 13.04 18.86
C ASP A 95 -3.69 13.37 19.19
N ASN A 96 -3.37 14.66 19.21
CA ASN A 96 -2.08 15.17 19.67
C ASN A 96 -0.87 14.78 18.79
N ILE A 97 -1.02 14.97 17.47
CA ILE A 97 0.07 14.72 16.52
C ILE A 97 1.21 15.73 16.77
N ASP A 98 2.42 15.23 17.02
CA ASP A 98 3.62 16.06 17.11
C ASP A 98 3.81 16.83 15.79
N PRO A 99 3.82 18.19 15.80
CA PRO A 99 4.01 18.99 14.59
C PRO A 99 5.39 18.80 13.94
N ASN A 100 6.36 18.25 14.67
CA ASN A 100 7.68 17.92 14.15
C ASN A 100 7.79 16.46 13.70
N HIS A 101 6.71 15.71 13.75
CA HIS A 101 6.71 14.30 13.37
C HIS A 101 7.06 14.14 11.89
N ALA A 102 7.98 13.24 11.60
CA ALA A 102 8.36 12.85 10.26
C ALA A 102 8.57 11.33 10.19
N TYR A 103 7.99 10.69 9.18
CA TYR A 103 8.23 9.30 8.85
C TYR A 103 8.74 9.16 7.42
N TYR A 104 9.84 8.43 7.24
CA TYR A 104 10.47 8.22 5.95
C TYR A 104 10.37 6.76 5.52
N LEU A 105 9.71 6.53 4.38
CA LEU A 105 9.62 5.21 3.76
C LEU A 105 10.86 4.97 2.89
N LYS A 106 11.82 4.22 3.42
CA LYS A 106 13.10 3.89 2.78
C LYS A 106 13.02 2.60 1.98
N LEU A 107 13.95 2.42 1.04
CA LEU A 107 14.08 1.17 0.30
C LEU A 107 14.75 0.08 1.15
N ASP A 108 15.67 0.48 2.01
CA ASP A 108 16.54 -0.42 2.78
C ASP A 108 16.58 0.05 4.25
N GLU A 109 16.00 -0.74 5.15
CA GLU A 109 15.99 -0.45 6.58
C GLU A 109 16.44 -1.68 7.38
N SER A 110 17.54 -1.48 8.14
CA SER A 110 18.18 -2.54 8.91
C SER A 110 17.68 -2.70 10.37
N LYS A 111 16.82 -1.79 10.85
CA LYS A 111 16.28 -1.86 12.22
C LYS A 111 15.07 -2.78 12.28
N GLU A 112 15.05 -3.73 13.20
CA GLU A 112 14.01 -4.75 13.35
C GLU A 112 12.58 -4.17 13.53
N GLU A 113 12.47 -3.05 14.25
CA GLU A 113 11.18 -2.36 14.44
C GLU A 113 10.65 -1.79 13.13
N ASN A 114 11.51 -1.15 12.33
CA ASN A 114 11.15 -0.59 11.04
C ASN A 114 10.79 -1.70 10.03
N ILE A 115 11.41 -2.87 10.12
CA ILE A 115 11.07 -4.01 9.28
C ILE A 115 9.62 -4.43 9.51
N LYS A 116 9.16 -4.55 10.76
CA LYS A 116 7.78 -4.91 11.08
C LYS A 116 6.77 -3.87 10.61
N ILE A 117 7.07 -2.58 10.79
CA ILE A 117 6.23 -1.50 10.30
C ILE A 117 6.15 -1.58 8.76
N ASN A 118 7.28 -1.64 8.08
CA ASN A 118 7.32 -1.69 6.62
C ASN A 118 6.62 -2.93 6.06
N GLU A 119 6.75 -4.08 6.70
CA GLU A 119 6.03 -5.28 6.33
C GLU A 119 4.50 -5.08 6.47
N THR A 120 4.05 -4.49 7.58
CA THR A 120 2.63 -4.17 7.78
C THR A 120 2.12 -3.21 6.71
N LEU A 121 2.86 -2.15 6.42
CA LEU A 121 2.49 -1.17 5.39
C LEU A 121 2.47 -1.80 4.00
N TYR A 122 3.42 -2.67 3.70
CA TYR A 122 3.46 -3.41 2.44
C TYR A 122 2.19 -4.24 2.22
N TYR A 123 1.80 -5.06 3.21
CA TYR A 123 0.61 -5.91 3.07
C TYR A 123 -0.69 -5.11 3.11
N PHE A 124 -0.76 -4.05 3.92
CA PHE A 124 -1.89 -3.13 3.91
C PHE A 124 -2.06 -2.48 2.53
N ALA A 125 -0.99 -1.93 1.95
CA ALA A 125 -1.03 -1.28 0.65
C ALA A 125 -1.41 -2.27 -0.48
N ALA A 126 -0.87 -3.49 -0.44
CA ALA A 126 -1.21 -4.53 -1.40
C ALA A 126 -2.71 -4.84 -1.35
N GLU A 127 -3.25 -5.07 -0.15
CA GLU A 127 -4.66 -5.42 0.03
C GLU A 127 -5.60 -4.23 -0.25
N LEU A 128 -5.18 -3.00 0.04
CA LEU A 128 -5.95 -1.81 -0.28
C LEU A 128 -6.07 -1.57 -1.79
N LEU A 129 -4.98 -1.75 -2.54
CA LEU A 129 -4.91 -1.45 -3.98
C LEU A 129 -5.36 -2.61 -4.87
N ALA A 130 -5.13 -3.85 -4.43
CA ALA A 130 -5.38 -5.07 -5.19
C ALA A 130 -5.78 -6.19 -4.22
N PRO A 131 -7.05 -6.23 -3.80
CA PRO A 131 -7.54 -7.20 -2.83
C PRO A 131 -7.24 -8.64 -3.27
N THR A 132 -6.69 -9.42 -2.37
CA THR A 132 -6.17 -10.77 -2.67
C THR A 132 -7.25 -11.68 -3.28
N GLU A 133 -8.48 -11.63 -2.79
CA GLU A 133 -9.58 -12.45 -3.31
C GLU A 133 -10.00 -12.05 -4.73
N GLU A 134 -10.07 -10.73 -5.00
CA GLU A 134 -10.42 -10.21 -6.33
C GLU A 134 -9.32 -10.49 -7.35
N VAL A 135 -8.05 -10.28 -6.96
CA VAL A 135 -6.89 -10.63 -7.80
C VAL A 135 -6.90 -12.10 -8.19
N TYR A 136 -7.19 -12.98 -7.23
CA TYR A 136 -7.25 -14.42 -7.50
C TYR A 136 -8.45 -14.80 -8.37
N SER A 137 -9.61 -14.18 -8.16
CA SER A 137 -10.78 -14.35 -9.01
C SER A 137 -10.50 -13.94 -10.46
N ASP A 138 -9.88 -12.77 -10.63
CA ASP A 138 -9.43 -12.31 -11.95
C ASP A 138 -8.46 -13.32 -12.58
N PHE A 139 -7.46 -13.78 -11.81
CA PHE A 139 -6.47 -14.73 -12.29
C PHE A 139 -7.10 -16.04 -12.79
N LEU A 140 -8.08 -16.59 -12.05
CA LEU A 140 -8.81 -17.80 -12.46
C LEU A 140 -9.58 -17.59 -13.77
N SER A 141 -10.07 -16.38 -14.03
CA SER A 141 -10.84 -16.07 -15.24
C SER A 141 -10.01 -16.21 -16.52
N TYR A 142 -8.68 -16.13 -16.44
CA TYR A 142 -7.77 -16.34 -17.58
C TYR A 142 -7.48 -17.82 -17.89
N GLY A 143 -7.89 -18.75 -17.01
CA GLY A 143 -7.88 -20.22 -17.28
C GLY A 143 -6.51 -20.89 -17.33
N LYS A 144 -5.40 -20.17 -17.32
CA LYS A 144 -4.01 -20.70 -17.31
C LYS A 144 -3.07 -19.69 -16.65
N LEU A 145 -2.00 -20.21 -16.02
CA LEU A 145 -0.84 -19.43 -15.58
C LEU A 145 -0.13 -18.86 -16.84
N ASP A 146 -0.55 -17.67 -17.26
CA ASP A 146 0.09 -16.93 -18.32
C ASP A 146 0.69 -15.63 -17.76
N TYR A 147 1.94 -15.33 -18.13
CA TYR A 147 2.56 -14.05 -17.77
C TYR A 147 1.73 -12.85 -18.24
N ASN A 148 1.02 -12.98 -19.37
CA ASN A 148 0.10 -11.97 -19.87
C ASN A 148 -1.08 -11.70 -18.90
N ALA A 149 -1.56 -12.70 -18.17
CA ALA A 149 -2.61 -12.53 -17.17
C ALA A 149 -2.13 -11.63 -16.02
N ILE A 150 -0.90 -11.88 -15.51
CA ILE A 150 -0.30 -11.06 -14.45
C ILE A 150 -0.16 -9.60 -14.90
N ASP A 151 0.27 -9.37 -16.13
CA ASP A 151 0.43 -8.03 -16.71
C ASP A 151 -0.91 -7.31 -16.83
N THR A 152 -1.93 -8.00 -17.30
CA THR A 152 -3.27 -7.46 -17.46
C THR A 152 -3.90 -7.13 -16.12
N ILE A 153 -3.76 -8.02 -15.12
CA ILE A 153 -4.25 -7.79 -13.76
C ILE A 153 -3.49 -6.62 -13.11
N ALA A 154 -2.16 -6.57 -13.24
CA ALA A 154 -1.37 -5.45 -12.73
C ALA A 154 -1.77 -4.11 -13.35
N ALA A 155 -2.09 -4.09 -14.64
CA ALA A 155 -2.60 -2.91 -15.33
C ALA A 155 -4.00 -2.51 -14.86
N LYS A 156 -4.92 -3.48 -14.63
CA LYS A 156 -6.26 -3.25 -14.08
C LYS A 156 -6.19 -2.53 -12.73
N TYR A 157 -5.40 -3.04 -11.79
CA TYR A 157 -5.26 -2.48 -10.45
C TYR A 157 -4.25 -1.33 -10.38
N LYS A 158 -3.52 -1.07 -11.46
CA LYS A 158 -2.47 -0.03 -11.55
C LYS A 158 -1.42 -0.18 -10.45
N VAL A 159 -0.93 -1.40 -10.26
CA VAL A 159 0.11 -1.76 -9.27
C VAL A 159 1.31 -2.43 -9.95
N PRO A 160 2.49 -2.45 -9.32
CA PRO A 160 3.62 -3.23 -9.79
C PRO A 160 3.28 -4.73 -9.89
N LYS A 161 3.76 -5.42 -10.95
CA LYS A 161 3.50 -6.86 -11.19
C LYS A 161 3.80 -7.75 -9.99
N ARG A 162 4.86 -7.43 -9.24
CA ARG A 162 5.24 -8.17 -8.02
C ARG A 162 4.11 -8.25 -6.99
N ILE A 163 3.25 -7.22 -6.92
CA ILE A 163 2.12 -7.21 -5.99
C ILE A 163 1.12 -8.29 -6.36
N ILE A 164 0.77 -8.39 -7.65
CA ILE A 164 -0.15 -9.42 -8.16
C ILE A 164 0.42 -10.82 -7.93
N THR A 165 1.69 -11.03 -8.29
CA THR A 165 2.36 -12.33 -8.07
C THR A 165 2.34 -12.75 -6.61
N ASN A 166 2.64 -11.81 -5.69
CA ASN A 166 2.63 -12.08 -4.25
C ASN A 166 1.21 -12.34 -3.71
N SER A 167 0.19 -11.62 -4.21
CA SER A 167 -1.21 -11.85 -3.83
C SER A 167 -1.69 -13.23 -4.26
N ILE A 168 -1.39 -13.66 -5.48
CA ILE A 168 -1.72 -15.00 -5.98
C ILE A 168 -1.03 -16.08 -5.14
N LYS A 169 0.28 -15.94 -4.91
CA LYS A 169 1.04 -16.88 -4.08
C LYS A 169 0.45 -16.99 -2.68
N LYS A 170 0.20 -15.86 -2.03
CA LYS A 170 -0.39 -15.81 -0.68
C LYS A 170 -1.73 -16.54 -0.63
N TYR A 171 -2.60 -16.36 -1.63
CA TYR A 171 -3.89 -17.03 -1.69
C TYR A 171 -3.73 -18.55 -1.82
N LEU A 172 -2.82 -19.02 -2.67
CA LEU A 172 -2.53 -20.45 -2.85
C LEU A 172 -1.96 -21.09 -1.56
N ASP A 173 -1.04 -20.39 -0.88
CA ASP A 173 -0.45 -20.86 0.37
C ASP A 173 -1.51 -20.99 1.49
N GLN A 174 -2.48 -20.07 1.55
CA GLN A 174 -3.59 -20.12 2.50
C GLN A 174 -4.54 -21.30 2.24
N LYS A 175 -4.79 -21.65 0.98
CA LYS A 175 -5.63 -22.79 0.60
C LYS A 175 -4.95 -24.11 0.88
N SER A 176 -3.65 -24.25 0.54
CA SER A 176 -2.89 -25.50 0.77
C SER A 176 -2.61 -25.78 2.25
N GLY A 177 -2.46 -24.73 3.08
CA GLY A 177 -2.28 -24.89 4.53
C GLY A 177 -3.56 -25.29 5.29
N GLY A 178 -4.74 -25.10 4.70
CA GLY A 178 -6.03 -25.50 5.29
C GLY A 178 -6.38 -26.98 5.09
N GLU A 179 -5.74 -27.69 4.17
CA GLU A 179 -6.04 -29.10 3.87
C GLU A 179 -5.27 -30.12 4.73
N ASN A 180 -4.34 -29.67 5.60
CA ASN A 180 -3.49 -30.57 6.39
C ASN A 180 -3.91 -30.75 7.86
N HIS A 181 -5.13 -30.42 8.26
CA HIS A 181 -5.58 -30.57 9.66
C HIS A 181 -6.72 -31.57 9.88
N ASP A 182 -7.09 -32.39 8.88
CA ASP A 182 -8.05 -33.47 9.05
C ASP A 182 -7.49 -34.83 8.51
N VAL A 183 -6.47 -35.34 9.20
CA VAL A 183 -6.11 -36.79 9.13
C VAL A 183 -5.74 -37.28 10.52
#